data_8d12333605ed344145cbdca561f370ab
#
_entry.id   8d12333605ed344145cbdca561f370ab
#
_cell.length_a   1.000
_cell.length_b   1.000
_cell.length_c   1.000
_cell.angle_alpha   90.00
_cell.angle_beta   90.00
_cell.angle_gamma   90.00
#
_symmetry.space_group_name_H-M   'P 1'
#
loop_
_entity.id
_entity.type
_entity.pdbx_description
1 polymer ?
#
loop_
_entity_poly.entity_id
_entity_poly.type
_entity_poly.pdbx_seq_one_letter_code
_entity_poly.pdbx_strand_id
1 'polypeptide(L)'
;MATTKAQTKTASAETDSGIRTARRVLELEADAIRALAAGLGPGFAAALDLLAAVSGRVIVTGMGKSGHIARKIAATLASTGTPAMFIHPAEASHGDLGMITDKDALLALSNSGETEELADLVAYTKRFAIPLIAVTARTDS
;
A
#
# COMPACT_ATOMS: atom_id res chain seq x y z
N MET A 1 22.18 29.57 -40.66
CA MET A 1 22.81 29.39 -39.33
C MET A 1 21.96 29.88 -38.14
N ALA A 2 20.79 30.48 -38.33
CA ALA A 2 19.94 30.97 -37.23
C ALA A 2 19.03 29.89 -36.57
N THR A 3 18.64 28.86 -37.32
CA THR A 3 17.69 27.83 -36.88
C THR A 3 18.27 26.88 -35.79
N THR A 4 19.57 26.59 -35.81
CA THR A 4 20.23 25.66 -34.88
C THR A 4 20.34 26.24 -33.45
N LYS A 5 20.54 27.57 -33.29
CA LYS A 5 20.63 28.25 -31.98
C LYS A 5 19.30 28.32 -31.24
N ALA A 6 18.18 28.45 -31.97
CA ALA A 6 16.83 28.53 -31.39
C ALA A 6 16.39 27.15 -30.83
N GLN A 7 16.64 26.09 -31.60
CA GLN A 7 16.33 24.70 -31.16
C GLN A 7 17.12 24.27 -29.94
N THR A 8 18.41 24.62 -29.83
CA THR A 8 19.24 24.31 -28.68
C THR A 8 18.80 25.05 -27.41
N LYS A 9 18.33 26.28 -27.54
CA LYS A 9 17.84 27.09 -26.41
C LYS A 9 16.50 26.58 -25.87
N THR A 10 15.62 26.09 -26.75
CA THR A 10 14.32 25.51 -26.38
C THR A 10 14.52 24.19 -25.66
N ALA A 11 15.34 23.28 -26.18
CA ALA A 11 15.67 22.01 -25.55
C ALA A 11 16.32 22.18 -24.16
N SER A 12 17.20 23.17 -23.99
CA SER A 12 17.82 23.49 -22.68
C SER A 12 16.77 23.99 -21.68
N ALA A 13 15.82 24.84 -22.10
CA ALA A 13 14.77 25.36 -21.22
C ALA A 13 13.76 24.26 -20.83
N GLU A 14 13.44 23.34 -21.73
CA GLU A 14 12.57 22.19 -21.44
C GLU A 14 13.25 21.20 -20.46
N THR A 15 14.53 20.92 -20.64
CA THR A 15 15.32 20.09 -19.72
C THR A 15 15.36 20.72 -18.32
N ASP A 16 15.60 22.02 -18.23
CA ASP A 16 15.61 22.74 -16.94
C ASP A 16 14.24 22.74 -16.27
N SER A 17 13.15 22.84 -17.05
CA SER A 17 11.78 22.70 -16.58
C SER A 17 11.51 21.29 -16.02
N GLY A 18 11.99 20.24 -16.70
CA GLY A 18 11.86 18.86 -16.26
C GLY A 18 12.59 18.61 -14.94
N ILE A 19 13.81 19.10 -14.80
CA ILE A 19 14.59 18.98 -13.56
C ILE A 19 13.91 19.71 -12.39
N ARG A 20 13.39 20.92 -12.61
CA ARG A 20 12.63 21.65 -11.57
C ARG A 20 11.40 20.88 -11.14
N THR A 21 10.65 20.31 -12.09
CA THR A 21 9.47 19.49 -11.79
C THR A 21 9.85 18.26 -10.98
N ALA A 22 10.90 17.54 -11.36
CA ALA A 22 11.39 16.38 -10.64
C ALA A 22 11.80 16.72 -9.21
N ARG A 23 12.54 17.80 -9.00
CA ARG A 23 12.92 18.28 -7.66
C ARG A 23 11.70 18.59 -6.80
N ARG A 24 10.72 19.31 -7.37
CA ARG A 24 9.48 19.63 -6.66
C ARG A 24 8.71 18.39 -6.24
N VAL A 25 8.63 17.36 -7.10
CA VAL A 25 7.97 16.09 -6.75
C VAL A 25 8.69 15.41 -5.60
N LEU A 26 10.02 15.29 -5.65
CA LEU A 26 10.82 14.68 -4.58
C LEU A 26 10.69 15.43 -3.24
N GLU A 27 10.63 16.76 -3.28
CA GLU A 27 10.40 17.58 -2.08
C GLU A 27 9.01 17.33 -1.48
N LEU A 28 7.97 17.29 -2.32
CA LEU A 28 6.60 16.94 -1.87
C LEU A 28 6.52 15.54 -1.26
N GLU A 29 7.18 14.56 -1.86
CA GLU A 29 7.24 13.20 -1.33
C GLU A 29 7.99 13.14 0.00
N ALA A 30 9.11 13.86 0.13
CA ALA A 30 9.86 13.96 1.37
C ALA A 30 9.05 14.61 2.50
N ASP A 31 8.29 15.67 2.19
CA ASP A 31 7.41 16.33 3.15
C ASP A 31 6.25 15.42 3.57
N ALA A 32 5.67 14.65 2.65
CA ALA A 32 4.64 13.67 2.96
C ALA A 32 5.15 12.57 3.90
N ILE A 33 6.39 12.08 3.69
CA ILE A 33 7.02 11.10 4.58
C ILE A 33 7.26 11.70 5.97
N ARG A 34 7.72 12.95 6.06
CA ARG A 34 7.89 13.63 7.36
C ARG A 34 6.57 13.79 8.09
N ALA A 35 5.51 14.19 7.38
CA ALA A 35 4.17 14.31 7.95
C ALA A 35 3.64 12.96 8.45
N LEU A 36 3.85 11.88 7.68
CA LEU A 36 3.50 10.52 8.11
C LEU A 36 4.25 10.13 9.39
N ALA A 37 5.56 10.37 9.45
CA ALA A 37 6.37 10.06 10.64
C ALA A 37 5.87 10.80 11.89
N ALA A 38 5.48 12.07 11.75
CA ALA A 38 4.92 12.86 12.83
C ALA A 38 3.50 12.41 13.24
N GLY A 39 2.77 11.78 12.34
CA GLY A 39 1.39 11.28 12.56
C GLY A 39 1.32 9.85 13.09
N LEU A 40 2.43 9.13 13.22
CA LEU A 40 2.43 7.78 13.79
C LEU A 40 1.97 7.82 15.25
N GLY A 41 0.93 7.05 15.55
CA GLY A 41 0.26 7.07 16.85
C GLY A 41 -0.08 5.66 17.37
N PRO A 42 -0.95 5.58 18.40
CA PRO A 42 -1.30 4.30 19.04
C PRO A 42 -1.85 3.25 18.08
N GLY A 43 -2.57 3.64 17.04
CA GLY A 43 -3.08 2.71 16.03
C GLY A 43 -1.96 1.99 15.25
N PHE A 44 -0.85 2.68 14.98
CA PHE A 44 0.31 2.05 14.36
C PHE A 44 1.00 1.06 15.32
N ALA A 45 1.14 1.43 16.60
CA ALA A 45 1.70 0.53 17.61
C ALA A 45 0.83 -0.74 17.76
N ALA A 46 -0.50 -0.59 17.87
CA ALA A 46 -1.42 -1.72 17.92
C ALA A 46 -1.34 -2.63 16.69
N ALA A 47 -1.17 -2.05 15.49
CA ALA A 47 -0.97 -2.83 14.27
C ALA A 47 0.34 -3.63 14.31
N LEU A 48 1.42 -3.06 14.83
CA LEU A 48 2.70 -3.76 15.00
C LEU A 48 2.57 -4.92 16.00
N ASP A 49 1.93 -4.69 17.15
CA ASP A 49 1.72 -5.71 18.18
C ASP A 49 0.90 -6.88 17.61
N LEU A 50 -0.15 -6.57 16.83
CA LEU A 50 -0.97 -7.56 16.17
C LEU A 50 -0.15 -8.38 15.16
N LEU A 51 0.63 -7.73 14.30
CA LEU A 51 1.48 -8.43 13.32
C LEU A 51 2.56 -9.28 14.00
N ALA A 52 3.12 -8.82 15.11
CA ALA A 52 4.11 -9.59 15.89
C ALA A 52 3.52 -10.84 16.56
N ALA A 53 2.22 -10.82 16.88
CA ALA A 53 1.51 -11.92 17.50
C ALA A 53 1.01 -12.99 16.51
N VAL A 54 1.06 -12.72 15.20
CA VAL A 54 0.60 -13.67 14.17
C VAL A 54 1.46 -14.93 14.18
N SER A 55 0.81 -16.07 14.34
CA SER A 55 1.48 -17.39 14.31
C SER A 55 1.47 -18.04 12.91
N GLY A 56 0.62 -17.56 12.02
CA GLY A 56 0.49 -17.97 10.63
C GLY A 56 1.18 -16.99 9.67
N ARG A 57 0.44 -16.44 8.75
CA ARG A 57 0.93 -15.53 7.69
C ARG A 57 0.24 -14.17 7.79
N VAL A 58 0.93 -13.16 7.29
CA VAL A 58 0.32 -11.87 6.97
C VAL A 58 -0.22 -11.93 5.55
N ILE A 59 -1.54 -11.93 5.43
CA ILE A 59 -2.23 -11.87 4.14
C ILE A 59 -2.37 -10.40 3.77
N VAL A 60 -1.77 -9.98 2.67
CA VAL A 60 -1.83 -8.58 2.22
C VAL A 60 -2.73 -8.48 1.00
N THR A 61 -3.63 -7.50 0.98
CA THR A 61 -4.62 -7.34 -0.10
C THR A 61 -4.86 -5.88 -0.48
N GLY A 62 -5.42 -5.67 -1.65
CA GLY A 62 -5.78 -4.35 -2.19
C GLY A 62 -6.07 -4.41 -3.68
N MET A 63 -6.81 -3.43 -4.20
CA MET A 63 -7.17 -3.32 -5.61
C MET A 63 -6.29 -2.33 -6.36
N GLY A 64 -6.09 -2.56 -7.65
CA GLY A 64 -5.41 -1.64 -8.57
C GLY A 64 -4.03 -1.22 -8.05
N LYS A 65 -3.79 0.08 -7.89
CA LYS A 65 -2.51 0.62 -7.39
C LYS A 65 -2.21 0.16 -5.97
N SER A 66 -3.22 0.10 -5.09
CA SER A 66 -3.08 -0.46 -3.74
C SER A 66 -2.67 -1.94 -3.79
N GLY A 67 -3.18 -2.72 -4.74
CA GLY A 67 -2.78 -4.11 -4.95
C GLY A 67 -1.30 -4.28 -5.34
N HIS A 68 -0.76 -3.37 -6.18
CA HIS A 68 0.68 -3.39 -6.49
C HIS A 68 1.54 -3.11 -5.27
N ILE A 69 1.14 -2.16 -4.42
CA ILE A 69 1.82 -1.86 -3.16
C ILE A 69 1.68 -3.04 -2.19
N ALA A 70 0.49 -3.64 -2.08
CA ALA A 70 0.24 -4.82 -1.25
C ALA A 70 1.15 -6.00 -1.63
N ARG A 71 1.33 -6.28 -2.93
CA ARG A 71 2.29 -7.30 -3.42
C ARG A 71 3.72 -6.98 -2.99
N LYS A 72 4.14 -5.71 -3.08
CA LYS A 72 5.47 -5.28 -2.65
C LYS A 72 5.65 -5.47 -1.15
N ILE A 73 4.64 -5.13 -0.34
CA ILE A 73 4.67 -5.32 1.12
C ILE A 73 4.79 -6.81 1.46
N ALA A 74 3.94 -7.66 0.88
CA ALA A 74 3.99 -9.10 1.10
C ALA A 74 5.37 -9.69 0.75
N ALA A 75 5.94 -9.32 -0.39
CA ALA A 75 7.26 -9.76 -0.81
C ALA A 75 8.37 -9.27 0.14
N THR A 76 8.26 -8.04 0.66
CA THR A 76 9.23 -7.48 1.61
C THR A 76 9.15 -8.22 2.95
N LEU A 77 7.95 -8.42 3.51
CA LEU A 77 7.75 -9.18 4.74
C LEU A 77 8.34 -10.59 4.62
N ALA A 78 8.01 -11.31 3.55
CA ALA A 78 8.54 -12.65 3.31
C ALA A 78 10.08 -12.67 3.21
N SER A 79 10.68 -11.68 2.53
CA SER A 79 12.14 -11.60 2.40
C SER A 79 12.87 -11.24 3.70
N THR A 80 12.16 -10.65 4.66
CA THR A 80 12.70 -10.26 5.97
C THR A 80 12.32 -11.23 7.09
N GLY A 81 11.77 -12.40 6.77
CA GLY A 81 11.51 -13.49 7.70
C GLY A 81 10.10 -13.55 8.28
N THR A 82 9.19 -12.66 7.87
CA THR A 82 7.77 -12.72 8.26
C THR A 82 7.00 -13.43 7.14
N PRO A 83 6.41 -14.62 7.39
CA PRO A 83 5.59 -15.31 6.40
C PRO A 83 4.45 -14.40 5.92
N ALA A 84 4.41 -14.11 4.64
CA ALA A 84 3.39 -13.24 4.07
C ALA A 84 3.07 -13.62 2.63
N MET A 85 1.84 -13.34 2.19
CA MET A 85 1.42 -13.52 0.81
C MET A 85 0.38 -12.46 0.40
N PHE A 86 0.33 -12.18 -0.88
CA PHE A 86 -0.71 -11.34 -1.45
C PHE A 86 -1.87 -12.19 -1.93
N ILE A 87 -3.10 -11.79 -1.60
CA ILE A 87 -4.33 -12.33 -2.19
C ILE A 87 -5.06 -11.20 -2.92
N HIS A 88 -5.40 -11.44 -4.19
CA HIS A 88 -6.18 -10.50 -4.96
C HIS A 88 -7.65 -10.57 -4.51
N PRO A 89 -8.34 -9.44 -4.24
CA PRO A 89 -9.72 -9.47 -3.75
C PRO A 89 -10.68 -10.25 -4.65
N ALA A 90 -10.59 -10.09 -5.96
CA ALA A 90 -11.43 -10.85 -6.89
C ALA A 90 -11.18 -12.37 -6.82
N GLU A 91 -9.93 -12.81 -6.70
CA GLU A 91 -9.60 -14.24 -6.55
C GLU A 91 -10.10 -14.77 -5.20
N ALA A 92 -10.05 -13.95 -4.16
CA ALA A 92 -10.61 -14.29 -2.85
C ALA A 92 -12.09 -14.68 -2.96
N SER A 93 -12.90 -13.87 -3.64
CA SER A 93 -14.33 -14.14 -3.85
C SER A 93 -14.59 -15.38 -4.73
N HIS A 94 -13.58 -15.84 -5.49
CA HIS A 94 -13.65 -17.03 -6.33
C HIS A 94 -13.01 -18.29 -5.72
N GLY A 95 -12.64 -18.26 -4.44
CA GLY A 95 -12.20 -19.47 -3.72
C GLY A 95 -10.97 -19.29 -2.84
N ASP A 96 -10.11 -18.28 -3.09
CA ASP A 96 -8.87 -18.11 -2.35
C ASP A 96 -9.07 -17.72 -0.87
N LEU A 97 -10.30 -17.33 -0.46
CA LEU A 97 -10.65 -17.17 0.96
C LEU A 97 -10.32 -18.42 1.77
N GLY A 98 -10.46 -19.61 1.19
CA GLY A 98 -10.12 -20.88 1.85
C GLY A 98 -8.64 -21.06 2.21
N MET A 99 -7.75 -20.23 1.67
CA MET A 99 -6.33 -20.24 2.02
C MET A 99 -6.03 -19.48 3.32
N ILE A 100 -6.98 -18.67 3.80
CA ILE A 100 -6.82 -17.83 4.99
C ILE A 100 -7.30 -18.62 6.21
N THR A 101 -6.47 -18.70 7.24
CA THR A 101 -6.74 -19.46 8.45
C THR A 101 -6.89 -18.53 9.67
N ASP A 102 -7.38 -19.09 10.77
CA ASP A 102 -7.49 -18.41 12.07
C ASP A 102 -6.14 -18.01 12.69
N LYS A 103 -5.03 -18.52 12.14
CA LYS A 103 -3.65 -18.17 12.55
C LYS A 103 -3.07 -17.00 11.79
N ASP A 104 -3.73 -16.57 10.71
CA ASP A 104 -3.29 -15.49 9.83
C ASP A 104 -3.81 -14.14 10.32
N ALA A 105 -3.28 -13.04 9.78
CA ALA A 105 -3.85 -11.71 9.88
C ALA A 105 -4.00 -11.11 8.49
N LEU A 106 -5.03 -10.29 8.29
CA LEU A 106 -5.26 -9.58 7.04
C LEU A 106 -4.77 -8.13 7.15
N LEU A 107 -3.93 -7.70 6.21
CA LEU A 107 -3.53 -6.31 6.01
C LEU A 107 -4.16 -5.81 4.70
N ALA A 108 -5.19 -4.98 4.80
CA ALA A 108 -5.94 -4.45 3.68
C ALA A 108 -5.55 -3.01 3.35
N LEU A 109 -5.20 -2.75 2.09
CA LEU A 109 -4.86 -1.42 1.59
C LEU A 109 -6.02 -0.88 0.73
N SER A 110 -6.68 0.18 1.21
CA SER A 110 -7.75 0.86 0.48
C SER A 110 -7.72 2.35 0.76
N ASN A 111 -7.49 3.17 -0.26
CA ASN A 111 -7.44 4.62 -0.04
C ASN A 111 -8.78 5.19 0.47
N SER A 112 -9.92 4.72 -0.05
CA SER A 112 -11.24 5.13 0.39
C SER A 112 -11.70 4.44 1.68
N GLY A 113 -11.18 3.23 1.97
CA GLY A 113 -11.70 2.32 2.97
C GLY A 113 -12.99 1.60 2.55
N GLU A 114 -13.60 1.99 1.42
CA GLU A 114 -14.90 1.50 0.94
C GLU A 114 -14.79 0.78 -0.43
N THR A 115 -13.69 0.06 -0.65
CA THR A 115 -13.48 -0.70 -1.88
C THR A 115 -14.37 -1.94 -1.85
N GLU A 116 -15.39 -2.00 -2.73
CA GLU A 116 -16.42 -3.07 -2.76
C GLU A 116 -15.80 -4.46 -2.88
N GLU A 117 -14.76 -4.62 -3.68
CA GLU A 117 -14.09 -5.89 -3.90
C GLU A 117 -13.41 -6.46 -2.63
N LEU A 118 -13.20 -5.63 -1.61
CA LEU A 118 -12.68 -6.08 -0.32
C LEU A 118 -13.77 -6.60 0.63
N ALA A 119 -15.05 -6.42 0.31
CA ALA A 119 -16.17 -6.73 1.20
C ALA A 119 -16.17 -8.20 1.65
N ASP A 120 -15.94 -9.15 0.73
CA ASP A 120 -15.91 -10.57 1.04
C ASP A 120 -14.77 -10.94 1.99
N LEU A 121 -13.58 -10.35 1.78
CA LEU A 121 -12.43 -10.52 2.68
C LEU A 121 -12.73 -9.97 4.08
N VAL A 122 -13.33 -8.79 4.16
CA VAL A 122 -13.73 -8.17 5.45
C VAL A 122 -14.80 -9.01 6.15
N ALA A 123 -15.81 -9.48 5.42
CA ALA A 123 -16.84 -10.36 5.97
C ALA A 123 -16.26 -11.69 6.48
N TYR A 124 -15.33 -12.26 5.71
CA TYR A 124 -14.63 -13.50 6.07
C TYR A 124 -13.82 -13.34 7.36
N THR A 125 -13.01 -12.27 7.47
CA THR A 125 -12.23 -12.01 8.68
C THR A 125 -13.11 -11.81 9.91
N LYS A 126 -14.24 -11.08 9.77
CA LYS A 126 -15.23 -10.92 10.85
C LYS A 126 -15.84 -12.26 11.28
N ARG A 127 -16.21 -13.10 10.30
CA ARG A 127 -16.85 -14.40 10.57
C ARG A 127 -15.94 -15.36 11.33
N PHE A 128 -14.65 -15.37 11.03
CA PHE A 128 -13.68 -16.32 11.60
C PHE A 128 -12.77 -15.69 12.66
N ALA A 129 -13.10 -14.45 13.12
CA ALA A 129 -12.33 -13.71 14.11
C ALA A 129 -10.84 -13.54 13.73
N ILE A 130 -10.56 -13.41 12.43
CA ILE A 130 -9.20 -13.19 11.91
C ILE A 130 -8.85 -11.73 12.11
N PRO A 131 -7.70 -11.39 12.71
CA PRO A 131 -7.27 -10.02 12.89
C PRO A 131 -7.17 -9.27 11.55
N LEU A 132 -7.73 -8.04 11.51
CA LEU A 132 -7.72 -7.15 10.34
C LEU A 132 -7.06 -5.83 10.67
N ILE A 133 -6.08 -5.45 9.86
CA ILE A 133 -5.47 -4.12 9.84
C ILE A 133 -5.87 -3.44 8.53
N ALA A 134 -6.47 -2.26 8.61
CA ALA A 134 -6.77 -1.44 7.45
C ALA A 134 -5.78 -0.27 7.35
N VAL A 135 -5.19 -0.10 6.14
CA VAL A 135 -4.43 1.09 5.78
C VAL A 135 -5.29 1.92 4.83
N THR A 136 -5.82 3.02 5.34
CA THR A 136 -6.76 3.88 4.63
C THR A 136 -6.48 5.35 4.88
N ALA A 137 -6.90 6.22 3.97
CA ALA A 137 -6.87 7.68 4.17
C ALA A 137 -8.07 8.19 5.00
N ARG A 138 -9.07 7.33 5.26
CA ARG A 138 -10.28 7.66 6.00
C ARG A 138 -10.41 6.79 7.25
N THR A 139 -10.75 7.42 8.36
CA THR A 139 -10.95 6.74 9.65
C THR A 139 -12.43 6.42 9.93
N ASP A 140 -13.32 6.90 9.09
CA ASP A 140 -14.79 6.78 9.17
C ASP A 140 -15.38 5.83 8.11
N SER A 141 -14.54 4.98 7.50
CA SER A 141 -14.92 4.01 6.47
C SER A 141 -15.23 2.63 7.03
#